data_7704e94884cd2ab89215952e6915be0b
#
_entry.id   7704e94884cd2ab89215952e6915be0b
#
_cell.length_a   1.000
_cell.length_b   1.000
_cell.length_c   1.000
_cell.angle_alpha   90.00
_cell.angle_beta   90.00
_cell.angle_gamma   90.00
#
_symmetry.space_group_name_H-M   'P 1'
#
loop_
_entity.id
_entity.type
_entity.pdbx_description
1 polymer ?
#
loop_
_entity_poly.entity_id
_entity_poly.type
_entity_poly.pdbx_seq_one_letter_code
_entity_poly.pdbx_strand_id
1 'polypeptide(L)'
;LRSGEEFHASAVILAEGANCLVTKKARAALGLTGGKHEQEYAIGVKEIIGLPREKIEDRFNLEPHEGAAMDFVGVPFKGTVGGGFIYTAKEAVHVGAVMRIASLVEARRNPSEILDAFKRHPRIRTLVRGGELLEYSAHMLPEGGYDAVGQLTGNGLLIVGDAAGLLNMSLYKEGTNHAMESGHYAGLAVVAAHNTGDYSATGLAGYEARLQEGIVLRDLKKYSDVPDVLNGSPALFSIYPDKITRLMVDYFTVTQEPKSDIQKRAVKKFLHDLPKLQFLRDMFRARKMI
;
A
#
# COMPACT_ATOMS: atom_id res chain seq x y z
N LEU A 1 4.57 30.68 -4.74
CA LEU A 1 3.96 30.46 -3.41
C LEU A 1 2.70 31.33 -3.27
N ARG A 2 1.82 31.01 -2.30
CA ARG A 2 0.67 31.89 -1.98
C ARG A 2 1.10 33.27 -1.50
N SER A 3 2.30 33.38 -0.95
CA SER A 3 2.94 34.63 -0.51
C SER A 3 3.42 35.53 -1.68
N GLY A 4 3.44 35.01 -2.91
CA GLY A 4 4.07 35.69 -4.05
C GLY A 4 5.59 35.59 -4.08
N GLU A 5 6.21 34.86 -3.14
CA GLU A 5 7.66 34.63 -3.15
C GLU A 5 8.05 33.73 -4.33
N GLU A 6 9.14 34.05 -4.99
CA GLU A 6 9.72 33.29 -6.09
C GLU A 6 11.08 32.73 -5.69
N PHE A 7 11.31 31.49 -6.08
CA PHE A 7 12.60 30.81 -5.89
C PHE A 7 13.17 30.44 -7.26
N HIS A 8 14.42 30.75 -7.49
CA HIS A 8 15.16 30.39 -8.68
C HIS A 8 16.13 29.27 -8.38
N ALA A 9 16.13 28.20 -9.18
CA ALA A 9 17.03 27.07 -9.06
C ALA A 9 17.34 26.48 -10.42
N SER A 10 18.52 25.89 -10.57
CA SER A 10 18.91 25.22 -11.80
C SER A 10 18.16 23.89 -12.00
N ALA A 11 17.77 23.24 -10.88
CA ALA A 11 16.95 22.04 -10.88
C ALA A 11 15.98 22.04 -9.71
N VAL A 12 14.79 21.43 -9.90
CA VAL A 12 13.75 21.22 -8.91
C VAL A 12 13.43 19.75 -8.82
N ILE A 13 13.38 19.20 -7.60
CA ILE A 13 12.92 17.83 -7.34
C ILE A 13 11.55 17.90 -6.70
N LEU A 14 10.53 17.35 -7.36
CA LEU A 14 9.16 17.27 -6.84
C LEU A 14 8.98 15.98 -6.04
N ALA A 15 8.81 16.13 -4.72
CA ALA A 15 8.65 15.06 -3.75
C ALA A 15 7.40 15.27 -2.87
N GLU A 16 6.31 15.74 -3.46
CA GLU A 16 5.09 16.20 -2.75
C GLU A 16 4.10 15.07 -2.39
N GLY A 17 4.48 13.82 -2.64
CA GLY A 17 3.61 12.66 -2.38
C GLY A 17 2.47 12.52 -3.38
N ALA A 18 1.50 11.67 -3.08
CA ALA A 18 0.40 11.31 -3.97
C ALA A 18 -0.57 12.46 -4.33
N ASN A 19 -0.55 13.57 -3.60
CA ASN A 19 -1.44 14.72 -3.90
C ASN A 19 -1.12 15.40 -5.24
N CYS A 20 0.14 15.39 -5.67
CA CYS A 20 0.58 15.81 -7.00
C CYS A 20 0.09 17.21 -7.44
N LEU A 21 -0.06 18.17 -6.51
CA LEU A 21 -0.61 19.49 -6.81
C LEU A 21 0.31 20.32 -7.72
N VAL A 22 1.62 20.30 -7.43
CA VAL A 22 2.63 20.99 -8.22
C VAL A 22 3.07 20.12 -9.39
N THR A 23 3.23 18.81 -9.18
CA THR A 23 3.62 17.83 -10.20
C THR A 23 2.73 17.90 -11.44
N LYS A 24 1.40 17.91 -11.27
CA LYS A 24 0.45 18.03 -12.40
C LYS A 24 0.64 19.34 -13.19
N LYS A 25 0.84 20.44 -12.49
CA LYS A 25 1.09 21.75 -13.13
C LYS A 25 2.44 21.79 -13.84
N ALA A 26 3.48 21.25 -13.22
CA ALA A 26 4.83 21.21 -13.80
C ALA A 26 4.86 20.32 -15.06
N ARG A 27 4.23 19.12 -15.01
CA ARG A 27 4.08 18.28 -16.20
C ARG A 27 3.38 19.00 -17.33
N ALA A 28 2.24 19.65 -17.06
CA ALA A 28 1.51 20.41 -18.07
C ALA A 28 2.35 21.56 -18.65
N ALA A 29 3.07 22.32 -17.83
CA ALA A 29 3.89 23.45 -18.26
C ALA A 29 5.10 23.01 -19.09
N LEU A 30 5.67 21.85 -18.83
CA LEU A 30 6.85 21.33 -19.53
C LEU A 30 6.50 20.33 -20.64
N GLY A 31 5.21 20.06 -20.88
CA GLY A 31 4.76 19.10 -21.90
C GLY A 31 5.16 17.65 -21.60
N LEU A 32 5.35 17.30 -20.31
CA LEU A 32 5.70 15.93 -19.91
C LEU A 32 4.47 15.02 -19.94
N THR A 33 4.64 13.84 -20.52
CA THR A 33 3.56 12.84 -20.57
C THR A 33 3.32 12.20 -19.22
N GLY A 34 2.06 12.04 -18.84
CA GLY A 34 1.63 11.23 -17.71
C GLY A 34 1.57 9.74 -18.06
N GLY A 35 1.50 8.89 -17.03
CA GLY A 35 1.27 7.45 -17.20
C GLY A 35 -0.19 7.13 -17.49
N LYS A 36 -0.46 5.88 -17.86
CA LYS A 36 -1.81 5.32 -17.87
C LYS A 36 -2.24 5.10 -16.42
N HIS A 37 -3.53 5.17 -16.11
CA HIS A 37 -4.03 4.89 -14.74
C HIS A 37 -3.52 5.82 -13.62
N GLU A 38 -3.04 7.02 -13.92
CA GLU A 38 -2.59 8.00 -12.90
C GLU A 38 -3.66 8.37 -11.86
N GLN A 39 -4.91 7.98 -12.06
CA GLN A 39 -6.05 8.31 -11.19
C GLN A 39 -6.45 7.15 -10.26
N GLU A 40 -5.68 6.08 -10.22
CA GLU A 40 -5.95 4.98 -9.30
C GLU A 40 -5.26 5.22 -7.96
N TYR A 41 -6.07 5.46 -6.93
CA TYR A 41 -5.61 5.78 -5.59
C TYR A 41 -6.26 4.92 -4.52
N ALA A 42 -5.49 4.63 -3.45
CA ALA A 42 -6.00 4.22 -2.16
C ALA A 42 -5.97 5.38 -1.17
N ILE A 43 -6.75 5.22 -0.11
CA ILE A 43 -6.64 6.01 1.12
C ILE A 43 -6.13 5.11 2.25
N GLY A 44 -5.04 5.51 2.87
CA GLY A 44 -4.55 4.96 4.12
C GLY A 44 -5.00 5.84 5.28
N VAL A 45 -5.68 5.27 6.26
CA VAL A 45 -6.02 5.91 7.53
C VAL A 45 -5.30 5.19 8.66
N LYS A 46 -4.70 5.92 9.57
CA LYS A 46 -3.86 5.36 10.63
C LYS A 46 -4.03 6.12 11.93
N GLU A 47 -4.00 5.38 13.03
CA GLU A 47 -3.85 5.90 14.38
C GLU A 47 -2.54 5.42 15.01
N ILE A 48 -1.91 6.30 15.77
CA ILE A 48 -0.79 5.98 16.64
C ILE A 48 -1.32 5.93 18.06
N ILE A 49 -1.23 4.76 18.68
CA ILE A 49 -1.76 4.50 20.03
C ILE A 49 -0.59 4.28 20.96
N GLY A 50 -0.39 5.22 21.90
CA GLY A 50 0.65 5.16 22.93
C GLY A 50 0.38 4.04 23.91
N LEU A 51 1.40 3.23 24.17
CA LEU A 51 1.39 2.14 25.15
C LEU A 51 2.79 1.98 25.76
N PRO A 52 2.90 1.64 27.04
CA PRO A 52 4.19 1.29 27.63
C PRO A 52 4.85 0.13 26.88
N ARG A 53 6.17 0.23 26.69
CA ARG A 53 6.99 -0.73 25.98
C ARG A 53 6.77 -2.17 26.43
N GLU A 54 6.79 -2.42 27.71
CA GLU A 54 6.58 -3.75 28.31
C GLU A 54 5.23 -4.36 27.89
N LYS A 55 4.16 -3.53 27.83
CA LYS A 55 2.85 -3.99 27.35
C LYS A 55 2.86 -4.33 25.86
N ILE A 56 3.66 -3.65 25.07
CA ILE A 56 3.81 -3.94 23.63
C ILE A 56 4.56 -5.27 23.48
N GLU A 57 5.71 -5.40 24.15
CA GLU A 57 6.50 -6.63 24.14
C GLU A 57 5.66 -7.84 24.57
N ASP A 58 4.94 -7.75 25.69
CA ASP A 58 4.05 -8.83 26.16
C ASP A 58 2.93 -9.19 25.17
N ARG A 59 2.23 -8.17 24.62
CA ARG A 59 1.06 -8.42 23.77
C ARG A 59 1.41 -8.94 22.39
N PHE A 60 2.60 -8.59 21.89
CA PHE A 60 3.08 -8.99 20.58
C PHE A 60 4.10 -10.14 20.66
N ASN A 61 4.38 -10.63 21.88
CA ASN A 61 5.35 -11.70 22.15
C ASN A 61 6.72 -11.36 21.55
N LEU A 62 7.28 -10.21 21.94
CA LEU A 62 8.54 -9.67 21.46
C LEU A 62 9.59 -9.72 22.56
N GLU A 63 10.81 -10.03 22.17
CA GLU A 63 11.99 -9.80 22.99
C GLU A 63 12.39 -8.30 22.95
N PRO A 64 13.20 -7.82 23.90
CA PRO A 64 13.71 -6.45 23.87
C PRO A 64 14.37 -6.09 22.53
N HIS A 65 13.99 -4.96 21.96
CA HIS A 65 14.45 -4.44 20.65
C HIS A 65 13.88 -5.13 19.42
N GLU A 66 12.96 -6.08 19.56
CA GLU A 66 12.21 -6.61 18.45
C GLU A 66 10.98 -5.73 18.10
N GLY A 67 10.45 -5.95 16.91
CA GLY A 67 9.23 -5.33 16.42
C GLY A 67 8.36 -6.33 15.67
N ALA A 68 7.06 -6.03 15.59
CA ALA A 68 6.10 -6.82 14.83
C ALA A 68 5.37 -5.97 13.81
N ALA A 69 5.11 -6.56 12.63
CA ALA A 69 4.19 -6.03 11.63
C ALA A 69 3.20 -7.12 11.25
N MET A 70 1.92 -6.79 11.19
CA MET A 70 0.82 -7.71 10.88
C MET A 70 -0.09 -7.09 9.85
N ASP A 71 -0.49 -7.88 8.86
CA ASP A 71 -1.47 -7.50 7.86
C ASP A 71 -2.77 -8.30 8.03
N PHE A 72 -3.90 -7.65 7.73
CA PHE A 72 -5.23 -8.19 7.93
C PHE A 72 -6.09 -7.99 6.70
N VAL A 73 -6.80 -9.06 6.30
CA VAL A 73 -7.81 -9.02 5.24
C VAL A 73 -9.11 -9.65 5.72
N GLY A 74 -10.23 -9.38 5.06
CA GLY A 74 -11.54 -9.92 5.44
C GLY A 74 -12.38 -8.94 6.24
N VAL A 75 -13.04 -9.40 7.29
CA VAL A 75 -13.85 -8.52 8.17
C VAL A 75 -12.91 -7.68 9.07
N PRO A 76 -13.09 -6.35 9.18
CA PRO A 76 -14.23 -5.51 8.74
C PRO A 76 -14.11 -4.89 7.34
N PHE A 77 -13.13 -5.27 6.54
CA PHE A 77 -12.86 -4.68 5.21
C PHE A 77 -13.78 -5.23 4.11
N LYS A 78 -14.71 -6.12 4.45
CA LYS A 78 -15.64 -6.74 3.50
C LYS A 78 -16.38 -5.69 2.66
N GLY A 79 -16.37 -5.91 1.35
CA GLY A 79 -16.98 -5.00 0.36
C GLY A 79 -16.03 -3.91 -0.15
N THR A 80 -14.79 -3.84 0.35
CA THR A 80 -13.74 -2.97 -0.17
C THR A 80 -12.53 -3.78 -0.61
N VAL A 81 -11.71 -3.22 -1.49
CA VAL A 81 -10.41 -3.76 -1.85
C VAL A 81 -9.37 -3.09 -0.95
N GLY A 82 -8.75 -3.89 -0.10
CA GLY A 82 -7.79 -3.39 0.87
C GLY A 82 -7.73 -4.26 2.13
N GLY A 83 -7.13 -3.73 3.18
CA GLY A 83 -6.95 -4.44 4.42
C GLY A 83 -6.49 -3.53 5.57
N GLY A 84 -6.28 -4.13 6.73
CA GLY A 84 -5.71 -3.47 7.89
C GLY A 84 -4.26 -3.82 8.11
N PHE A 85 -3.59 -3.01 8.87
CA PHE A 85 -2.25 -3.29 9.34
C PHE A 85 -2.07 -2.87 10.80
N ILE A 86 -1.17 -3.54 11.47
CA ILE A 86 -0.66 -3.14 12.79
C ILE A 86 0.85 -3.30 12.75
N TYR A 87 1.57 -2.31 13.25
CA TYR A 87 2.99 -2.47 13.54
C TYR A 87 3.38 -1.76 14.84
N THR A 88 4.39 -2.30 15.50
CA THR A 88 4.87 -1.81 16.79
C THR A 88 5.95 -0.74 16.59
N ALA A 89 5.97 0.24 17.48
CA ALA A 89 7.10 1.11 17.76
C ALA A 89 7.54 0.90 19.21
N LYS A 90 8.54 1.63 19.68
CA LYS A 90 9.06 1.46 21.05
C LYS A 90 8.01 1.67 22.14
N GLU A 91 7.19 2.71 22.01
CA GLU A 91 6.20 3.13 22.99
C GLU A 91 4.83 3.44 22.34
N ALA A 92 4.58 2.87 21.18
CA ALA A 92 3.33 3.03 20.47
C ALA A 92 3.02 1.83 19.57
N VAL A 93 1.75 1.66 19.26
CA VAL A 93 1.25 0.73 18.24
C VAL A 93 0.57 1.54 17.14
N HIS A 94 0.98 1.33 15.90
CA HIS A 94 0.35 1.91 14.73
C HIS A 94 -0.73 0.97 14.22
N VAL A 95 -1.97 1.45 14.18
CA VAL A 95 -3.12 0.69 13.67
C VAL A 95 -3.72 1.43 12.50
N GLY A 96 -3.82 0.79 11.37
CA GLY A 96 -4.34 1.45 10.17
C GLY A 96 -5.10 0.54 9.24
N ALA A 97 -5.66 1.15 8.23
CA ALA A 97 -6.37 0.51 7.13
C ALA A 97 -6.05 1.22 5.82
N VAL A 98 -5.84 0.44 4.77
CA VAL A 98 -5.64 0.94 3.41
C VAL A 98 -6.73 0.36 2.54
N MET A 99 -7.48 1.20 1.83
CA MET A 99 -8.56 0.81 0.95
C MET A 99 -8.52 1.60 -0.36
N ARG A 100 -8.77 0.93 -1.48
CA ARG A 100 -8.93 1.59 -2.78
C ARG A 100 -10.11 2.56 -2.73
N ILE A 101 -9.91 3.80 -3.18
CA ILE A 101 -10.94 4.85 -3.16
C ILE A 101 -12.15 4.43 -4.00
N ALA A 102 -11.93 3.86 -5.18
CA ALA A 102 -13.01 3.37 -6.03
C ALA A 102 -13.93 2.36 -5.31
N SER A 103 -13.33 1.39 -4.58
CA SER A 103 -14.11 0.40 -3.83
C SER A 103 -14.85 0.98 -2.63
N LEU A 104 -14.30 2.02 -1.99
CA LEU A 104 -14.99 2.74 -0.91
C LEU A 104 -16.23 3.49 -1.44
N VAL A 105 -16.08 4.17 -2.58
CA VAL A 105 -17.18 4.88 -3.24
C VAL A 105 -18.29 3.91 -3.63
N GLU A 106 -17.94 2.80 -4.28
CA GLU A 106 -18.89 1.75 -4.67
C GLU A 106 -19.61 1.15 -3.46
N ALA A 107 -18.87 0.82 -2.40
CA ALA A 107 -19.42 0.27 -1.17
C ALA A 107 -20.12 1.32 -0.28
N ARG A 108 -20.02 2.61 -0.59
CA ARG A 108 -20.53 3.73 0.21
C ARG A 108 -20.04 3.67 1.66
N ARG A 109 -18.75 3.44 1.86
CA ARG A 109 -18.15 3.27 3.19
C ARG A 109 -17.15 4.38 3.51
N ASN A 110 -17.10 4.75 4.77
CA ASN A 110 -16.15 5.72 5.30
C ASN A 110 -14.90 5.02 5.82
N PRO A 111 -13.68 5.44 5.43
CA PRO A 111 -12.43 4.83 5.90
C PRO A 111 -12.24 4.89 7.41
N SER A 112 -12.65 5.98 8.07
CA SER A 112 -12.54 6.11 9.53
C SER A 112 -13.45 5.12 10.26
N GLU A 113 -14.67 4.89 9.76
CA GLU A 113 -15.61 3.89 10.34
C GLU A 113 -15.07 2.46 10.18
N ILE A 114 -14.36 2.18 9.07
CA ILE A 114 -13.71 0.89 8.85
C ILE A 114 -12.56 0.71 9.85
N LEU A 115 -11.74 1.74 10.06
CA LEU A 115 -10.66 1.71 11.06
C LEU A 115 -11.23 1.49 12.48
N ASP A 116 -12.31 2.18 12.83
CA ASP A 116 -13.00 1.97 14.11
C ASP A 116 -13.55 0.57 14.27
N ALA A 117 -14.17 0.01 13.23
CA ALA A 117 -14.63 -1.37 13.24
C ALA A 117 -13.46 -2.36 13.37
N PHE A 118 -12.32 -2.07 12.74
CA PHE A 118 -11.10 -2.87 12.86
C PHE A 118 -10.56 -2.87 14.29
N LYS A 119 -10.45 -1.69 14.93
CA LYS A 119 -10.01 -1.57 16.33
C LYS A 119 -10.96 -2.27 17.31
N ARG A 120 -12.28 -2.27 17.03
CA ARG A 120 -13.28 -2.98 17.85
C ARG A 120 -13.24 -4.50 17.70
N HIS A 121 -12.60 -5.03 16.66
CA HIS A 121 -12.46 -6.48 16.51
C HIS A 121 -11.80 -7.11 17.75
N PRO A 122 -12.36 -8.20 18.35
CA PRO A 122 -11.90 -8.73 19.65
C PRO A 122 -10.39 -8.95 19.75
N ARG A 123 -9.76 -9.46 18.68
CA ARG A 123 -8.31 -9.70 18.65
C ARG A 123 -7.51 -8.39 18.62
N ILE A 124 -7.95 -7.42 17.84
CA ILE A 124 -7.26 -6.13 17.68
C ILE A 124 -7.41 -5.30 18.96
N ARG A 125 -8.64 -5.25 19.51
CA ARG A 125 -8.93 -4.53 20.75
C ARG A 125 -8.01 -4.96 21.90
N THR A 126 -7.67 -6.23 22.01
CA THR A 126 -6.76 -6.71 23.06
C THR A 126 -5.34 -6.18 22.90
N LEU A 127 -4.87 -5.99 21.67
CA LEU A 127 -3.54 -5.47 21.39
C LEU A 127 -3.38 -4.00 21.76
N VAL A 128 -4.43 -3.19 21.57
CA VAL A 128 -4.40 -1.73 21.78
C VAL A 128 -5.10 -1.25 23.05
N ARG A 129 -5.72 -2.15 23.84
CA ARG A 129 -6.50 -1.81 25.02
C ARG A 129 -5.70 -1.01 26.06
N GLY A 130 -6.29 0.12 26.52
CA GLY A 130 -5.70 0.99 27.53
C GLY A 130 -4.54 1.83 27.00
N GLY A 131 -4.39 1.93 25.68
CA GLY A 131 -3.52 2.92 25.06
C GLY A 131 -4.22 4.25 24.86
N GLU A 132 -3.44 5.30 24.70
CA GLU A 132 -3.86 6.67 24.42
C GLU A 132 -3.72 6.96 22.92
N LEU A 133 -4.72 7.59 22.32
CA LEU A 133 -4.62 8.07 20.94
C LEU A 133 -3.69 9.28 20.88
N LEU A 134 -2.52 9.10 20.26
CA LEU A 134 -1.51 10.16 20.10
C LEU A 134 -1.69 10.94 18.81
N GLU A 135 -2.03 10.24 17.72
CA GLU A 135 -2.14 10.84 16.38
C GLU A 135 -3.15 10.08 15.53
N TYR A 136 -3.88 10.81 14.68
CA TYR A 136 -4.63 10.29 13.56
C TYR A 136 -4.12 10.94 12.28
N SER A 137 -3.88 10.14 11.24
CA SER A 137 -3.46 10.63 9.93
C SER A 137 -4.16 9.89 8.80
N ALA A 138 -4.32 10.58 7.68
CA ALA A 138 -4.87 10.02 6.45
C ALA A 138 -4.01 10.48 5.26
N HIS A 139 -3.61 9.53 4.41
CA HIS A 139 -2.79 9.78 3.24
C HIS A 139 -3.34 9.06 2.02
N MET A 140 -3.27 9.71 0.87
CA MET A 140 -3.49 9.05 -0.42
C MET A 140 -2.24 8.28 -0.82
N LEU A 141 -2.44 7.18 -1.52
CA LEU A 141 -1.40 6.30 -2.06
C LEU A 141 -1.68 6.08 -3.56
N PRO A 142 -0.69 6.22 -4.45
CA PRO A 142 -0.88 5.92 -5.87
C PRO A 142 -0.91 4.41 -6.08
N GLU A 143 -1.94 3.87 -6.73
CA GLU A 143 -2.11 2.43 -6.96
C GLU A 143 -2.09 2.02 -8.44
N GLY A 144 -1.71 2.92 -9.33
CA GLY A 144 -1.69 2.66 -10.77
C GLY A 144 -0.56 1.74 -11.25
N GLY A 145 0.43 1.44 -10.38
CA GLY A 145 1.55 0.55 -10.70
C GLY A 145 2.46 1.08 -11.80
N TYR A 146 3.18 0.16 -12.49
CA TYR A 146 4.17 0.52 -13.51
C TYR A 146 3.60 1.38 -14.65
N ASP A 147 2.41 1.07 -15.11
CA ASP A 147 1.77 1.77 -16.24
C ASP A 147 1.30 3.19 -15.88
N ALA A 148 1.21 3.51 -14.59
CA ALA A 148 0.92 4.86 -14.10
C ALA A 148 2.15 5.77 -14.04
N VAL A 149 3.35 5.20 -14.14
CA VAL A 149 4.60 5.96 -14.16
C VAL A 149 4.71 6.68 -15.51
N GLY A 150 4.59 8.00 -15.46
CA GLY A 150 4.80 8.86 -16.63
C GLY A 150 6.27 9.23 -16.80
N GLN A 151 6.51 10.27 -17.60
CA GLN A 151 7.83 10.86 -17.74
C GLN A 151 8.25 11.52 -16.42
N LEU A 152 9.42 11.17 -15.91
CA LEU A 152 9.93 11.58 -14.59
C LEU A 152 10.97 12.70 -14.64
N THR A 153 11.49 12.98 -15.84
CA THR A 153 12.58 13.95 -16.06
C THR A 153 12.15 14.98 -17.09
N GLY A 154 12.39 16.24 -16.79
CA GLY A 154 12.23 17.39 -17.71
C GLY A 154 13.42 18.33 -17.62
N ASN A 155 13.45 19.41 -18.41
CA ASN A 155 14.47 20.44 -18.30
C ASN A 155 14.38 21.10 -16.92
N GLY A 156 15.42 20.93 -16.08
CA GLY A 156 15.47 21.41 -14.72
C GLY A 156 14.47 20.75 -13.75
N LEU A 157 13.88 19.60 -14.10
CA LEU A 157 12.85 18.97 -13.26
C LEU A 157 13.05 17.47 -13.10
N LEU A 158 12.90 16.97 -11.88
CA LEU A 158 12.82 15.55 -11.53
C LEU A 158 11.60 15.30 -10.63
N ILE A 159 10.93 14.16 -10.79
CA ILE A 159 9.77 13.76 -9.99
C ILE A 159 10.11 12.45 -9.28
N VAL A 160 9.89 12.36 -7.97
CA VAL A 160 10.32 11.24 -7.12
C VAL A 160 9.18 10.70 -6.23
N GLY A 161 9.34 9.49 -5.71
CA GLY A 161 8.43 8.87 -4.75
C GLY A 161 6.99 8.74 -5.24
N ASP A 162 6.04 8.94 -4.35
CA ASP A 162 4.61 8.81 -4.68
C ASP A 162 4.14 9.89 -5.68
N ALA A 163 4.80 11.05 -5.75
CA ALA A 163 4.52 12.05 -6.78
C ALA A 163 4.83 11.54 -8.19
N ALA A 164 5.75 10.57 -8.30
CA ALA A 164 6.09 9.87 -9.52
C ALA A 164 5.28 8.57 -9.73
N GLY A 165 4.42 8.19 -8.78
CA GLY A 165 3.67 6.92 -8.81
C GLY A 165 4.53 5.68 -8.50
N LEU A 166 5.66 5.83 -7.81
CA LEU A 166 6.63 4.76 -7.57
C LEU A 166 6.25 3.91 -6.33
N LEU A 167 5.05 3.31 -6.35
CA LEU A 167 4.56 2.46 -5.27
C LEU A 167 4.22 1.07 -5.80
N ASN A 168 4.82 0.04 -5.19
CA ASN A 168 4.58 -1.36 -5.51
C ASN A 168 3.45 -1.93 -4.65
N MET A 169 2.31 -2.22 -5.27
CA MET A 169 1.10 -2.76 -4.62
C MET A 169 1.07 -4.29 -4.55
N SER A 170 2.17 -4.99 -4.82
CA SER A 170 2.31 -6.42 -4.57
C SER A 170 2.18 -6.75 -3.08
N LEU A 171 2.31 -8.01 -2.70
CA LEU A 171 2.34 -8.41 -1.29
C LEU A 171 3.50 -7.80 -0.49
N TYR A 172 4.53 -7.29 -1.16
CA TYR A 172 5.66 -6.59 -0.53
C TYR A 172 5.30 -5.18 -0.06
N LYS A 173 4.33 -4.50 -0.71
CA LYS A 173 3.83 -3.15 -0.34
C LYS A 173 4.94 -2.13 -0.18
N GLU A 174 5.81 -2.04 -1.19
CA GLU A 174 6.99 -1.19 -1.15
C GLU A 174 6.69 0.21 -1.68
N GLY A 175 6.81 1.19 -0.81
CA GLY A 175 6.65 2.62 -1.14
C GLY A 175 7.79 3.45 -0.55
N THR A 176 8.07 3.28 0.75
CA THR A 176 9.09 4.06 1.46
C THR A 176 10.48 3.84 0.88
N ASN A 177 10.88 2.59 0.65
CA ASN A 177 12.16 2.25 0.01
C ASN A 177 12.26 2.80 -1.40
N HIS A 178 11.19 2.69 -2.22
CA HIS A 178 11.16 3.27 -3.57
C HIS A 178 11.25 4.80 -3.54
N ALA A 179 10.56 5.46 -2.60
CA ALA A 179 10.65 6.91 -2.44
C ALA A 179 12.07 7.35 -2.04
N MET A 180 12.69 6.65 -1.08
CA MET A 180 14.07 6.93 -0.65
C MET A 180 15.07 6.72 -1.80
N GLU A 181 14.97 5.61 -2.50
CA GLU A 181 15.89 5.26 -3.60
C GLU A 181 15.72 6.22 -4.78
N SER A 182 14.49 6.58 -5.16
CA SER A 182 14.25 7.58 -6.21
C SER A 182 14.79 8.96 -5.82
N GLY A 183 14.64 9.36 -4.56
CA GLY A 183 15.23 10.60 -4.05
C GLY A 183 16.76 10.60 -4.10
N HIS A 184 17.37 9.47 -3.73
CA HIS A 184 18.83 9.27 -3.83
C HIS A 184 19.31 9.39 -5.28
N TYR A 185 18.68 8.69 -6.22
CA TYR A 185 19.06 8.75 -7.64
C TYR A 185 18.84 10.12 -8.26
N ALA A 186 17.77 10.83 -7.84
CA ALA A 186 17.56 12.21 -8.27
C ALA A 186 18.68 13.14 -7.79
N GLY A 187 19.10 12.99 -6.52
CA GLY A 187 20.24 13.73 -5.95
C GLY A 187 21.52 13.47 -6.74
N LEU A 188 21.84 12.21 -7.07
CA LEU A 188 23.01 11.87 -7.86
C LEU A 188 22.95 12.48 -9.28
N ALA A 189 21.78 12.50 -9.91
CA ALA A 189 21.60 13.10 -11.23
C ALA A 189 21.82 14.62 -11.21
N VAL A 190 21.29 15.31 -10.17
CA VAL A 190 21.51 16.76 -10.00
C VAL A 190 22.99 17.09 -9.75
N VAL A 191 23.71 16.30 -8.95
CA VAL A 191 25.16 16.47 -8.74
C VAL A 191 25.93 16.29 -10.06
N ALA A 192 25.59 15.29 -10.88
CA ALA A 192 26.21 15.08 -12.18
C ALA A 192 25.94 16.26 -13.14
N ALA A 193 24.69 16.73 -13.19
CA ALA A 193 24.28 17.89 -13.98
C ALA A 193 25.02 19.18 -13.54
N HIS A 194 25.23 19.34 -12.24
CA HIS A 194 26.00 20.48 -11.71
C HIS A 194 27.45 20.47 -12.21
N ASN A 195 28.11 19.32 -12.22
CA ASN A 195 29.50 19.18 -12.67
C ASN A 195 29.69 19.46 -14.17
N THR A 196 28.64 19.23 -14.98
CA THR A 196 28.66 19.49 -16.42
C THR A 196 28.03 20.81 -16.84
N GLY A 197 27.29 21.46 -15.94
CA GLY A 197 26.47 22.64 -16.24
C GLY A 197 25.21 22.35 -17.06
N ASP A 198 24.89 21.05 -17.32
CA ASP A 198 23.76 20.64 -18.15
C ASP A 198 22.60 20.13 -17.30
N TYR A 199 21.59 20.98 -17.08
CA TYR A 199 20.34 20.66 -16.40
C TYR A 199 19.18 20.36 -17.35
N SER A 200 19.46 20.13 -18.63
CA SER A 200 18.44 19.67 -19.58
C SER A 200 17.92 18.28 -19.23
N ALA A 201 16.82 17.87 -19.84
CA ALA A 201 16.31 16.50 -19.70
C ALA A 201 17.39 15.45 -20.04
N THR A 202 18.29 15.74 -20.99
CA THR A 202 19.42 14.86 -21.34
C THR A 202 20.46 14.83 -20.22
N GLY A 203 20.86 15.97 -19.67
CA GLY A 203 21.80 16.05 -18.56
C GLY A 203 21.30 15.37 -17.27
N LEU A 204 19.97 15.35 -17.07
CA LEU A 204 19.31 14.69 -15.94
C LEU A 204 18.88 13.24 -16.21
N ALA A 205 19.05 12.70 -17.43
CA ALA A 205 18.57 11.37 -17.84
C ALA A 205 19.18 10.21 -17.01
N GLY A 206 20.33 10.43 -16.37
CA GLY A 206 20.94 9.48 -15.44
C GLY A 206 20.03 9.09 -14.25
N TYR A 207 19.02 9.88 -13.95
CA TYR A 207 18.00 9.55 -12.95
C TYR A 207 17.15 8.36 -13.40
N GLU A 208 16.50 8.46 -14.57
CA GLU A 208 15.64 7.38 -15.08
C GLU A 208 16.43 6.11 -15.41
N ALA A 209 17.67 6.24 -15.89
CA ALA A 209 18.55 5.09 -16.11
C ALA A 209 18.79 4.31 -14.81
N ARG A 210 19.10 4.98 -13.70
CA ARG A 210 19.26 4.34 -12.39
C ARG A 210 17.98 3.71 -11.86
N LEU A 211 16.83 4.32 -12.07
CA LEU A 211 15.54 3.73 -11.70
C LEU A 211 15.27 2.43 -12.48
N GLN A 212 15.65 2.35 -13.77
CA GLN A 212 15.49 1.16 -14.60
C GLN A 212 16.46 0.04 -14.23
N GLU A 213 17.71 0.38 -13.90
CA GLU A 213 18.74 -0.57 -13.52
C GLU A 213 18.59 -1.06 -12.06
N GLY A 214 18.10 -0.18 -11.19
CA GLY A 214 17.88 -0.44 -9.78
C GLY A 214 16.59 -1.23 -9.48
N ILE A 215 16.22 -1.26 -8.20
CA ILE A 215 15.06 -2.02 -7.72
C ILE A 215 13.73 -1.40 -8.16
N VAL A 216 13.64 -0.07 -8.23
CA VAL A 216 12.37 0.67 -8.31
C VAL A 216 11.54 0.29 -9.54
N LEU A 217 12.03 0.59 -10.75
CA LEU A 217 11.26 0.29 -11.97
C LEU A 217 11.30 -1.20 -12.35
N ARG A 218 12.32 -1.95 -11.92
CA ARG A 218 12.35 -3.40 -12.14
C ARG A 218 11.24 -4.11 -11.38
N ASP A 219 11.03 -3.75 -10.09
CA ASP A 219 10.00 -4.37 -9.27
C ASP A 219 8.61 -3.88 -9.69
N LEU A 220 8.43 -2.59 -9.96
CA LEU A 220 7.18 -2.10 -10.53
C LEU A 220 6.80 -2.80 -11.83
N LYS A 221 7.77 -3.06 -12.72
CA LYS A 221 7.55 -3.77 -13.98
C LYS A 221 7.21 -5.24 -13.76
N LYS A 222 7.91 -5.91 -12.83
CA LYS A 222 7.61 -7.30 -12.46
C LYS A 222 6.17 -7.45 -11.98
N TYR A 223 5.67 -6.49 -11.23
CA TYR A 223 4.34 -6.49 -10.62
C TYR A 223 3.32 -5.60 -11.36
N SER A 224 3.56 -5.30 -12.64
CA SER A 224 2.69 -4.42 -13.45
C SER A 224 1.23 -4.87 -13.54
N ASP A 225 0.98 -6.17 -13.44
CA ASP A 225 -0.38 -6.74 -13.48
C ASP A 225 -1.17 -6.58 -12.15
N VAL A 226 -0.53 -6.18 -11.06
CA VAL A 226 -1.18 -6.14 -9.73
C VAL A 226 -2.40 -5.22 -9.68
N PRO A 227 -2.39 -4.00 -10.25
CA PRO A 227 -3.59 -3.15 -10.29
C PRO A 227 -4.79 -3.85 -10.93
N ASP A 228 -4.58 -4.57 -12.03
CA ASP A 228 -5.63 -5.34 -12.72
C ASP A 228 -6.14 -6.52 -11.90
N VAL A 229 -5.25 -7.19 -11.14
CA VAL A 229 -5.65 -8.25 -10.21
C VAL A 229 -6.53 -7.70 -9.09
N LEU A 230 -6.14 -6.58 -8.50
CA LEU A 230 -6.90 -5.91 -7.44
C LEU A 230 -8.28 -5.47 -7.93
N ASN A 231 -8.37 -4.90 -9.13
CA ASN A 231 -9.61 -4.47 -9.75
C ASN A 231 -10.50 -5.66 -10.15
N GLY A 232 -9.91 -6.69 -10.73
CA GLY A 232 -10.64 -7.82 -11.33
C GLY A 232 -11.00 -8.96 -10.37
N SER A 233 -10.49 -8.92 -9.12
CA SER A 233 -10.65 -10.02 -8.15
C SER A 233 -10.95 -9.55 -6.71
N PRO A 234 -12.00 -8.73 -6.49
CA PRO A 234 -12.33 -8.20 -5.17
C PRO A 234 -12.69 -9.29 -4.14
N ALA A 235 -13.03 -10.50 -4.61
CA ALA A 235 -13.29 -11.65 -3.76
C ALA A 235 -12.06 -12.08 -2.93
N LEU A 236 -10.83 -11.76 -3.39
CA LEU A 236 -9.59 -12.00 -2.64
C LEU A 236 -9.58 -11.29 -1.29
N PHE A 237 -10.23 -10.14 -1.17
CA PHE A 237 -10.27 -9.31 0.04
C PHE A 237 -11.56 -9.45 0.83
N SER A 238 -12.61 -10.05 0.27
CA SER A 238 -13.94 -10.08 0.88
C SER A 238 -14.46 -11.48 1.12
N ILE A 239 -14.53 -12.31 0.07
CA ILE A 239 -15.22 -13.62 0.11
C ILE A 239 -14.27 -14.71 0.62
N TYR A 240 -13.08 -14.81 0.04
CA TYR A 240 -12.18 -15.93 0.34
C TYR A 240 -11.61 -15.92 1.74
N PRO A 241 -11.22 -14.77 2.34
CA PRO A 241 -10.76 -14.73 3.73
C PRO A 241 -11.81 -15.23 4.71
N ASP A 242 -13.08 -14.84 4.55
CA ASP A 242 -14.20 -15.30 5.40
C ASP A 242 -14.42 -16.82 5.26
N LYS A 243 -14.44 -17.33 4.02
CA LYS A 243 -14.64 -18.76 3.76
C LYS A 243 -13.48 -19.62 4.27
N ILE A 244 -12.24 -19.17 4.09
CA ILE A 244 -11.06 -19.87 4.60
C ILE A 244 -11.08 -19.88 6.13
N THR A 245 -11.38 -18.74 6.76
CA THR A 245 -11.48 -18.66 8.23
C THR A 245 -12.54 -19.62 8.76
N ARG A 246 -13.72 -19.66 8.15
CA ARG A 246 -14.80 -20.59 8.55
C ARG A 246 -14.39 -22.05 8.35
N LEU A 247 -13.74 -22.36 7.23
CA LEU A 247 -13.21 -23.71 6.99
C LEU A 247 -12.24 -24.11 8.12
N MET A 248 -11.29 -23.24 8.48
CA MET A 248 -10.33 -23.52 9.55
C MET A 248 -11.03 -23.72 10.92
N VAL A 249 -11.98 -22.86 11.25
CA VAL A 249 -12.76 -22.97 12.48
C VAL A 249 -13.52 -24.29 12.50
N ASP A 250 -14.31 -24.60 11.47
CA ASP A 250 -15.11 -25.83 11.39
C ASP A 250 -14.20 -27.08 11.43
N TYR A 251 -13.06 -27.05 10.71
CA TYR A 251 -12.13 -28.17 10.58
C TYR A 251 -11.42 -28.52 11.89
N PHE A 252 -11.03 -27.51 12.68
CA PHE A 252 -10.29 -27.69 13.94
C PHE A 252 -11.15 -27.67 15.19
N THR A 253 -12.49 -27.49 15.04
CA THR A 253 -13.40 -27.52 16.20
C THR A 253 -13.42 -28.93 16.82
N VAL A 254 -13.28 -28.98 18.14
CA VAL A 254 -13.34 -30.22 18.90
C VAL A 254 -14.79 -30.45 19.36
N THR A 255 -15.38 -31.55 18.95
CA THR A 255 -16.71 -32.00 19.36
C THR A 255 -16.66 -33.48 19.76
N GLN A 256 -17.80 -34.07 20.12
CA GLN A 256 -17.91 -35.51 20.37
C GLN A 256 -18.06 -36.35 19.07
N GLU A 257 -18.11 -35.71 17.91
CA GLU A 257 -18.19 -36.42 16.64
C GLU A 257 -16.78 -36.88 16.17
N PRO A 258 -16.69 -37.96 15.37
CA PRO A 258 -15.46 -38.41 14.74
C PRO A 258 -14.83 -37.30 13.88
N LYS A 259 -13.51 -37.11 14.00
CA LYS A 259 -12.80 -36.04 13.26
C LYS A 259 -12.94 -36.15 11.74
N SER A 260 -12.93 -37.37 11.22
CA SER A 260 -13.15 -37.63 9.80
C SER A 260 -14.46 -37.05 9.27
N ASP A 261 -15.52 -37.06 10.09
CA ASP A 261 -16.86 -36.61 9.66
C ASP A 261 -16.96 -35.09 9.72
N ILE A 262 -16.36 -34.48 10.77
CA ILE A 262 -16.24 -33.01 10.88
C ILE A 262 -15.46 -32.46 9.69
N GLN A 263 -14.29 -33.04 9.41
CA GLN A 263 -13.40 -32.60 8.33
C GLN A 263 -14.06 -32.75 6.95
N LYS A 264 -14.71 -33.89 6.66
CA LYS A 264 -15.44 -34.11 5.42
C LYS A 264 -16.57 -33.09 5.24
N ARG A 265 -17.33 -32.82 6.32
CA ARG A 265 -18.41 -31.83 6.32
C ARG A 265 -17.91 -30.42 6.09
N ALA A 266 -16.83 -30.00 6.77
CA ALA A 266 -16.22 -28.69 6.64
C ALA A 266 -15.71 -28.44 5.20
N VAL A 267 -14.97 -29.41 4.64
CA VAL A 267 -14.46 -29.33 3.27
C VAL A 267 -15.62 -29.35 2.24
N LYS A 268 -16.63 -30.21 2.42
CA LYS A 268 -17.79 -30.25 1.54
C LYS A 268 -18.54 -28.92 1.54
N LYS A 269 -18.76 -28.31 2.72
CA LYS A 269 -19.39 -26.99 2.86
C LYS A 269 -18.58 -25.90 2.18
N PHE A 270 -17.26 -25.86 2.41
CA PHE A 270 -16.36 -24.91 1.76
C PHE A 270 -16.44 -25.00 0.23
N LEU A 271 -16.34 -26.20 -0.34
CA LEU A 271 -16.42 -26.44 -1.78
C LEU A 271 -17.80 -26.16 -2.39
N HIS A 272 -18.87 -26.39 -1.61
CA HIS A 272 -20.25 -26.10 -2.06
C HIS A 272 -20.48 -24.60 -2.17
N ASP A 273 -20.01 -23.84 -1.19
CA ASP A 273 -20.21 -22.39 -1.10
C ASP A 273 -19.26 -21.58 -1.98
N LEU A 274 -18.29 -22.21 -2.63
CA LEU A 274 -17.30 -21.55 -3.44
C LEU A 274 -17.77 -21.38 -4.88
N PRO A 275 -17.69 -20.18 -5.46
CA PRO A 275 -17.86 -19.98 -6.89
C PRO A 275 -16.64 -20.54 -7.63
N LYS A 276 -16.62 -21.85 -7.89
CA LYS A 276 -15.43 -22.61 -8.31
C LYS A 276 -14.66 -22.02 -9.49
N LEU A 277 -15.37 -21.63 -10.55
CA LEU A 277 -14.75 -21.06 -11.75
C LEU A 277 -14.10 -19.68 -11.44
N GLN A 278 -14.81 -18.85 -10.68
CA GLN A 278 -14.30 -17.56 -10.25
C GLN A 278 -13.09 -17.75 -9.32
N PHE A 279 -13.18 -18.68 -8.37
CA PHE A 279 -12.08 -18.97 -7.44
C PHE A 279 -10.80 -19.41 -8.18
N LEU A 280 -10.93 -20.36 -9.13
CA LEU A 280 -9.78 -20.81 -9.93
C LEU A 280 -9.16 -19.65 -10.74
N ARG A 281 -9.99 -18.83 -11.37
CA ARG A 281 -9.54 -17.65 -12.11
C ARG A 281 -8.82 -16.67 -11.21
N ASP A 282 -9.41 -16.37 -10.03
CA ASP A 282 -8.85 -15.40 -9.09
C ASP A 282 -7.54 -15.91 -8.47
N MET A 283 -7.44 -17.21 -8.16
CA MET A 283 -6.18 -17.83 -7.71
C MET A 283 -5.10 -17.79 -8.79
N PHE A 284 -5.47 -18.04 -10.05
CA PHE A 284 -4.53 -17.92 -11.15
C PHE A 284 -4.01 -16.47 -11.33
N ARG A 285 -4.89 -15.47 -11.15
CA ARG A 285 -4.51 -14.06 -11.18
C ARG A 285 -3.67 -13.68 -9.97
N ALA A 286 -4.05 -14.12 -8.77
CA ALA A 286 -3.37 -13.77 -7.53
C ALA A 286 -1.89 -14.19 -7.50
N ARG A 287 -1.49 -15.23 -8.24
CA ARG A 287 -0.07 -15.62 -8.36
C ARG A 287 0.83 -14.51 -8.93
N LYS A 288 0.25 -13.53 -9.65
CA LYS A 288 0.96 -12.38 -10.20
C LYS A 288 1.30 -11.32 -9.14
N MET A 289 0.76 -11.47 -7.94
CA MET A 289 1.03 -10.57 -6.80
C MET A 289 2.24 -11.03 -5.97
N ILE A 290 2.76 -12.23 -6.26
CA ILE A 290 3.89 -12.89 -5.61
C ILE A 290 5.05 -12.96 -6.61
#